data_3d1b0c06803d74512fdf589d09e48e90
#
_entry.id   3d1b0c06803d74512fdf589d09e48e90
#
_cell.length_a   1.000
_cell.length_b   1.000
_cell.length_c   1.000
_cell.angle_alpha   90.00
_cell.angle_beta   90.00
_cell.angle_gamma   90.00
#
_symmetry.space_group_name_H-M   'P 1'
#
loop_
_entity.id
_entity.type
_entity.pdbx_description
1 polymer ?
#
loop_
_entity_poly.entity_id
_entity_poly.type
_entity_poly.pdbx_seq_one_letter_code
_entity_poly.pdbx_strand_id
1 'polypeptide(L)'
;MNVTYEKKSAMTFIGFHTEIRPDEGYQKCPEFWDREYNGKYTRLWQTMKPETPIEEAILANGIGMFAICSCNGNGFTYWIAGLYRGGEVPEGLKLYSLPASEWAVFTTKGPMPESLQTLNTWVWQEWFPTEGKKRQANGMATLEVYSAGDPQSPDYESGIWVPLKEV
;
A
#
# COMPACT_ATOMS: atom_id res chain seq x y z
N MET A 1 6.40 16.33 7.83
CA MET A 1 5.21 15.55 7.44
C MET A 1 4.21 16.49 6.82
N ASN A 2 3.65 16.09 5.70
CA ASN A 2 2.77 16.93 4.92
C ASN A 2 1.45 16.20 4.63
N VAL A 3 0.33 16.93 4.65
CA VAL A 3 -0.98 16.38 4.34
C VAL A 3 -1.68 17.24 3.30
N THR A 4 -2.27 16.58 2.30
CA THR A 4 -3.14 17.22 1.32
C THR A 4 -4.45 16.46 1.24
N TYR A 5 -5.48 17.12 0.72
CA TYR A 5 -6.79 16.48 0.49
C TYR A 5 -6.99 16.37 -1.01
N GLU A 6 -7.27 15.15 -1.47
CA GLU A 6 -7.42 14.90 -2.91
C GLU A 6 -8.66 14.06 -3.17
N LYS A 7 -9.47 14.51 -4.13
CA LYS A 7 -10.58 13.70 -4.62
C LYS A 7 -10.06 12.77 -5.69
N LYS A 8 -10.29 11.47 -5.50
CA LYS A 8 -9.86 10.43 -6.44
C LYS A 8 -11.06 9.63 -6.91
N SER A 9 -11.07 9.31 -8.20
CA SER A 9 -12.07 8.41 -8.77
C SER A 9 -11.87 6.99 -8.25
N ALA A 10 -12.83 6.11 -8.51
CA ALA A 10 -12.72 4.70 -8.13
C ALA A 10 -11.42 4.10 -8.66
N MET A 11 -10.77 3.28 -7.84
CA MET A 11 -9.50 2.63 -8.19
C MET A 11 -9.66 1.11 -8.09
N THR A 12 -9.06 0.41 -9.04
CA THR A 12 -8.93 -1.05 -8.99
C THR A 12 -7.45 -1.40 -8.91
N PHE A 13 -7.11 -2.26 -7.97
CA PHE A 13 -5.76 -2.74 -7.75
C PHE A 13 -5.67 -4.21 -8.11
N ILE A 14 -4.48 -4.64 -8.51
CA ILE A 14 -4.13 -6.04 -8.71
C ILE A 14 -2.95 -6.38 -7.80
N GLY A 15 -3.00 -7.52 -7.13
CA GLY A 15 -1.90 -7.88 -6.24
C GLY A 15 -1.99 -9.23 -5.57
N PHE A 16 -1.03 -9.46 -4.70
CA PHE A 16 -0.97 -10.59 -3.76
C PHE A 16 -1.61 -10.17 -2.45
N HIS A 17 -2.28 -11.09 -1.77
CA HIS A 17 -2.86 -10.78 -0.47
C HIS A 17 -2.67 -11.89 0.54
N THR A 18 -2.75 -11.53 1.81
CA THR A 18 -2.75 -12.46 2.94
C THR A 18 -3.58 -11.88 4.08
N GLU A 19 -4.05 -12.76 4.97
CA GLU A 19 -4.77 -12.35 6.16
C GLU A 19 -3.79 -12.20 7.32
N ILE A 20 -3.90 -11.10 8.08
CA ILE A 20 -3.01 -10.78 9.20
C ILE A 20 -3.86 -10.45 10.42
N ARG A 21 -3.46 -10.95 11.59
CA ARG A 21 -4.11 -10.64 12.87
C ARG A 21 -3.74 -9.22 13.32
N PRO A 22 -4.59 -8.56 14.14
CA PRO A 22 -4.34 -7.18 14.54
C PRO A 22 -3.01 -6.95 15.25
N ASP A 23 -2.53 -7.95 16.01
CA ASP A 23 -1.33 -7.87 16.82
C ASP A 23 -0.05 -8.33 16.09
N GLU A 24 -0.17 -8.77 14.84
CA GLU A 24 0.94 -9.37 14.09
C GLU A 24 1.47 -8.50 12.94
N GLY A 25 0.90 -7.31 12.72
CA GLY A 25 1.18 -6.50 11.55
C GLY A 25 2.66 -6.15 11.36
N TYR A 26 3.32 -5.68 12.41
CA TYR A 26 4.73 -5.28 12.31
C TYR A 26 5.69 -6.43 12.01
N GLN A 27 5.29 -7.65 12.35
CA GLN A 27 6.07 -8.85 12.07
C GLN A 27 5.71 -9.47 10.73
N LYS A 28 4.42 -9.65 10.47
CA LYS A 28 3.92 -10.40 9.32
C LYS A 28 3.97 -9.64 8.00
N CYS A 29 3.81 -8.31 8.03
CA CYS A 29 3.88 -7.53 6.80
C CYS A 29 5.26 -7.59 6.15
N PRO A 30 6.37 -7.34 6.87
CA PRO A 30 7.70 -7.52 6.29
C PRO A 30 7.97 -8.96 5.84
N GLU A 31 7.53 -9.97 6.60
CA GLU A 31 7.70 -11.37 6.22
C GLU A 31 6.98 -11.68 4.91
N PHE A 32 5.78 -11.13 4.71
CA PHE A 32 5.02 -11.32 3.48
C PHE A 32 5.74 -10.70 2.28
N TRP A 33 6.28 -9.49 2.43
CA TRP A 33 7.09 -8.85 1.40
C TRP A 33 8.31 -9.69 1.01
N ASP A 34 9.03 -10.20 2.01
CA ASP A 34 10.25 -10.97 1.76
C ASP A 34 9.95 -12.32 1.12
N ARG A 35 8.92 -13.01 1.59
CA ARG A 35 8.58 -14.35 1.11
C ARG A 35 7.88 -14.33 -0.25
N GLU A 36 6.88 -13.48 -0.42
CA GLU A 36 5.99 -13.56 -1.59
C GLU A 36 6.35 -12.57 -2.70
N TYR A 37 7.24 -11.63 -2.44
CA TYR A 37 7.61 -10.61 -3.41
C TYR A 37 9.11 -10.54 -3.63
N ASN A 38 9.89 -10.14 -2.64
CA ASN A 38 11.32 -9.93 -2.81
C ASN A 38 12.08 -11.21 -3.13
N GLY A 39 11.89 -12.26 -2.32
CA GLY A 39 12.62 -13.51 -2.47
C GLY A 39 12.09 -14.41 -3.60
N LYS A 40 10.79 -14.41 -3.81
CA LYS A 40 10.15 -15.28 -4.80
C LYS A 40 10.48 -14.88 -6.24
N TYR A 41 10.67 -13.59 -6.50
CA TYR A 41 10.91 -13.07 -7.84
C TYR A 41 12.32 -12.48 -8.00
N THR A 42 13.28 -13.04 -7.29
CA THR A 42 14.68 -12.55 -7.31
C THR A 42 15.22 -12.43 -8.73
N ARG A 43 14.98 -13.46 -9.57
CA ARG A 43 15.44 -13.44 -10.97
C ARG A 43 14.82 -12.26 -11.74
N LEU A 44 13.52 -12.00 -11.52
CA LEU A 44 12.86 -10.88 -12.18
C LEU A 44 13.50 -9.55 -11.80
N TRP A 45 13.79 -9.36 -10.51
CA TRP A 45 14.42 -8.13 -10.03
C TRP A 45 15.85 -7.95 -10.57
N GLN A 46 16.56 -9.03 -10.79
CA GLN A 46 17.91 -8.99 -11.34
C GLN A 46 17.92 -8.72 -12.84
N THR A 47 16.99 -9.29 -13.59
CA THR A 47 16.99 -9.22 -15.05
C THR A 47 16.02 -8.21 -15.63
N MET A 48 14.94 -7.89 -14.90
CA MET A 48 13.80 -7.11 -15.36
C MET A 48 13.14 -7.67 -16.62
N LYS A 49 13.29 -9.00 -16.83
CA LYS A 49 12.72 -9.72 -17.98
C LYS A 49 11.71 -10.73 -17.49
N PRO A 50 10.39 -10.50 -17.70
CA PRO A 50 9.37 -11.45 -17.26
C PRO A 50 9.37 -12.69 -18.13
N GLU A 51 9.21 -13.86 -17.49
CA GLU A 51 9.14 -15.16 -18.19
C GLU A 51 7.82 -15.90 -17.92
N THR A 52 7.00 -15.41 -17.01
CA THR A 52 5.71 -16.02 -16.66
C THR A 52 4.60 -14.97 -16.71
N PRO A 53 3.31 -15.41 -16.85
CA PRO A 53 2.20 -14.45 -16.81
C PRO A 53 2.15 -13.60 -15.55
N ILE A 54 2.49 -14.17 -14.40
CA ILE A 54 2.49 -13.43 -13.14
C ILE A 54 3.61 -12.37 -13.11
N GLU A 55 4.78 -12.69 -13.64
CA GLU A 55 5.88 -11.74 -13.76
C GLU A 55 5.55 -10.60 -14.73
N GLU A 56 4.90 -10.92 -15.84
CA GLU A 56 4.40 -9.91 -16.78
C GLU A 56 3.40 -8.97 -16.11
N ALA A 57 2.48 -9.50 -15.31
CA ALA A 57 1.49 -8.72 -14.59
C ALA A 57 2.14 -7.82 -13.53
N ILE A 58 3.17 -8.32 -12.83
CA ILE A 58 3.92 -7.54 -11.83
C ILE A 58 4.50 -6.27 -12.48
N LEU A 59 5.20 -6.43 -13.59
CA LEU A 59 5.83 -5.29 -14.26
C LEU A 59 4.81 -4.38 -14.94
N ALA A 60 3.80 -4.95 -15.59
CA ALA A 60 2.79 -4.18 -16.32
C ALA A 60 1.93 -3.29 -15.42
N ASN A 61 1.64 -3.74 -14.20
CA ASN A 61 0.75 -3.05 -13.27
C ASN A 61 1.47 -2.37 -12.11
N GLY A 62 2.80 -2.42 -12.09
CA GLY A 62 3.57 -1.81 -11.00
C GLY A 62 3.26 -2.41 -9.64
N ILE A 63 3.07 -3.73 -9.56
CA ILE A 63 2.82 -4.41 -8.29
C ILE A 63 4.03 -4.22 -7.38
N GLY A 64 3.78 -3.68 -6.18
CA GLY A 64 4.83 -3.29 -5.24
C GLY A 64 4.88 -1.78 -5.00
N MET A 65 4.11 -0.99 -5.79
CA MET A 65 4.01 0.45 -5.58
C MET A 65 3.07 0.80 -4.43
N PHE A 66 2.21 -0.13 -4.02
CA PHE A 66 1.23 0.06 -2.95
C PHE A 66 1.22 -1.14 -2.01
N ALA A 67 0.99 -0.87 -0.72
CA ALA A 67 0.50 -1.87 0.20
C ALA A 67 -0.89 -1.43 0.67
N ILE A 68 -1.81 -2.37 0.80
CA ILE A 68 -3.19 -2.06 1.19
C ILE A 68 -3.52 -2.81 2.47
N CYS A 69 -4.03 -2.09 3.48
CA CYS A 69 -4.57 -2.68 4.70
C CYS A 69 -6.08 -2.50 4.68
N SER A 70 -6.82 -3.61 4.56
CA SER A 70 -8.28 -3.61 4.54
C SER A 70 -8.80 -4.36 5.76
N CYS A 71 -9.53 -3.67 6.63
CA CYS A 71 -10.07 -4.30 7.84
C CYS A 71 -11.09 -5.37 7.51
N ASN A 72 -10.99 -6.54 8.15
CA ASN A 72 -11.90 -7.67 7.91
C ASN A 72 -12.60 -8.18 9.18
N GLY A 73 -12.65 -7.36 10.24
CA GLY A 73 -13.32 -7.68 11.51
C GLY A 73 -12.37 -8.24 12.57
N ASN A 74 -11.65 -9.31 12.29
CA ASN A 74 -10.72 -9.97 13.23
C ASN A 74 -9.24 -9.72 12.91
N GLY A 75 -8.96 -8.68 12.13
CA GLY A 75 -7.63 -8.36 11.66
C GLY A 75 -7.75 -7.56 10.39
N PHE A 76 -6.84 -7.80 9.47
CA PHE A 76 -6.89 -7.13 8.17
C PHE A 76 -6.35 -8.01 7.07
N THR A 77 -6.82 -7.74 5.85
CA THR A 77 -6.23 -8.30 4.65
C THR A 77 -5.14 -7.36 4.19
N TYR A 78 -3.95 -7.89 4.01
CA TYR A 78 -2.79 -7.11 3.59
C TYR A 78 -2.44 -7.45 2.14
N TRP A 79 -2.25 -6.41 1.33
CA TRP A 79 -1.97 -6.56 -0.10
C TRP A 79 -0.63 -5.93 -0.46
N ILE A 80 0.09 -6.59 -1.37
CA ILE A 80 1.16 -5.98 -2.15
C ILE A 80 0.58 -5.80 -3.54
N ALA A 81 0.43 -4.56 -4.00
CA ALA A 81 -0.41 -4.27 -5.15
C ALA A 81 0.14 -3.17 -6.05
N GLY A 82 -0.46 -3.06 -7.22
CA GLY A 82 -0.31 -1.96 -8.16
C GLY A 82 -1.66 -1.59 -8.74
N LEU A 83 -1.75 -0.47 -9.41
CA LEU A 83 -2.96 -0.07 -10.12
C LEU A 83 -3.18 -0.99 -11.33
N TYR A 84 -4.37 -1.58 -11.40
CA TYR A 84 -4.72 -2.48 -12.49
C TYR A 84 -4.89 -1.70 -13.79
N ARG A 85 -4.16 -2.11 -14.82
CA ARG A 85 -4.15 -1.47 -16.14
C ARG A 85 -4.86 -2.26 -17.21
N GLY A 86 -5.64 -3.27 -16.82
CA GLY A 86 -6.36 -4.14 -17.74
C GLY A 86 -5.62 -5.44 -18.04
N GLY A 87 -6.26 -6.28 -18.81
CA GLY A 87 -5.69 -7.56 -19.20
C GLY A 87 -6.09 -8.70 -18.28
N GLU A 88 -5.54 -9.88 -18.56
CA GLU A 88 -5.81 -11.09 -17.84
C GLU A 88 -5.23 -11.03 -16.41
N VAL A 89 -5.95 -11.58 -15.45
CA VAL A 89 -5.48 -11.70 -14.06
C VAL A 89 -4.92 -13.11 -13.88
N PRO A 90 -3.60 -13.28 -13.78
CA PRO A 90 -3.01 -14.61 -13.61
C PRO A 90 -3.42 -15.27 -12.30
N GLU A 91 -3.38 -16.60 -12.27
CA GLU A 91 -3.58 -17.35 -11.03
C GLU A 91 -2.57 -16.90 -9.97
N GLY A 92 -3.05 -16.70 -8.75
CA GLY A 92 -2.22 -16.19 -7.64
C GLY A 92 -2.35 -14.69 -7.40
N LEU A 93 -2.89 -13.94 -8.36
CA LEU A 93 -3.21 -12.53 -8.20
C LEU A 93 -4.73 -12.34 -8.11
N LYS A 94 -5.15 -11.27 -7.45
CA LYS A 94 -6.56 -10.89 -7.35
C LYS A 94 -6.73 -9.39 -7.52
N LEU A 95 -7.95 -8.99 -7.84
CA LEU A 95 -8.33 -7.59 -7.95
C LEU A 95 -8.98 -7.11 -6.65
N TYR A 96 -8.75 -5.85 -6.32
CA TYR A 96 -9.37 -5.18 -5.20
C TYR A 96 -9.78 -3.77 -5.63
N SER A 97 -11.05 -3.42 -5.41
CA SER A 97 -11.58 -2.13 -5.86
C SER A 97 -12.01 -1.26 -4.70
N LEU A 98 -11.71 0.04 -4.81
CA LEU A 98 -12.16 1.05 -3.87
C LEU A 98 -13.00 2.08 -4.62
N PRO A 99 -14.12 2.53 -4.03
CA PRO A 99 -14.96 3.54 -4.67
C PRO A 99 -14.30 4.90 -4.70
N ALA A 100 -14.82 5.79 -5.51
CA ALA A 100 -14.42 7.19 -5.52
C ALA A 100 -14.58 7.79 -4.13
N SER A 101 -13.64 8.59 -3.69
CA SER A 101 -13.63 9.20 -2.37
C SER A 101 -12.74 10.43 -2.34
N GLU A 102 -12.87 11.21 -1.28
CA GLU A 102 -11.84 12.17 -0.92
C GLU A 102 -10.85 11.47 0.02
N TRP A 103 -9.58 11.75 -0.17
CA TRP A 103 -8.49 11.11 0.56
C TRP A 103 -7.65 12.13 1.30
N ALA A 104 -7.23 11.79 2.52
CA ALA A 104 -6.13 12.47 3.18
C ALA A 104 -4.83 11.81 2.69
N VAL A 105 -3.98 12.59 2.08
CA VAL A 105 -2.73 12.11 1.47
C VAL A 105 -1.57 12.65 2.31
N PHE A 106 -0.94 11.75 3.05
CA PHE A 106 0.20 12.06 3.93
C PHE A 106 1.48 11.64 3.22
N THR A 107 2.48 12.52 3.22
CA THR A 107 3.78 12.23 2.60
C THR A 107 4.92 12.50 3.58
N THR A 108 5.99 11.74 3.42
CA THR A 108 7.22 11.92 4.20
C THR A 108 8.45 11.57 3.36
N LYS A 109 9.61 12.02 3.81
CA LYS A 109 10.91 11.68 3.22
C LYS A 109 11.77 11.01 4.29
N GLY A 110 12.54 10.03 3.87
CA GLY A 110 13.50 9.37 4.73
C GLY A 110 13.66 7.90 4.39
N PRO A 111 14.67 7.25 5.00
CA PRO A 111 14.93 5.83 4.74
C PRO A 111 13.83 4.94 5.31
N MET A 112 13.57 3.85 4.59
CA MET A 112 12.59 2.84 4.99
C MET A 112 13.26 1.81 5.92
N PRO A 113 12.50 1.21 6.85
CA PRO A 113 11.06 1.41 7.09
C PRO A 113 10.74 2.52 8.10
N GLU A 114 11.76 3.13 8.72
CA GLU A 114 11.58 4.02 9.88
C GLU A 114 10.72 5.24 9.57
N SER A 115 10.94 5.88 8.42
CA SER A 115 10.21 7.09 8.04
C SER A 115 8.72 6.83 7.89
N LEU A 116 8.34 5.70 7.27
CA LEU A 116 6.94 5.35 7.08
C LEU A 116 6.28 4.92 8.39
N GLN A 117 7.00 4.20 9.25
CA GLN A 117 6.50 3.81 10.57
C GLN A 117 6.26 5.04 11.45
N THR A 118 7.16 6.01 11.41
CA THR A 118 7.00 7.28 12.12
C THR A 118 5.78 8.05 11.60
N LEU A 119 5.62 8.11 10.28
CA LEU A 119 4.46 8.75 9.68
C LEU A 119 3.16 8.06 10.10
N ASN A 120 3.12 6.73 10.05
CA ASN A 120 1.94 5.96 10.43
C ASN A 120 1.55 6.22 11.88
N THR A 121 2.52 6.23 12.79
CA THR A 121 2.29 6.53 14.21
C THR A 121 1.71 7.94 14.37
N TRP A 122 2.28 8.93 13.71
CA TRP A 122 1.81 10.29 13.77
C TRP A 122 0.38 10.45 13.24
N VAL A 123 0.07 9.82 12.09
CA VAL A 123 -1.26 9.87 11.47
C VAL A 123 -2.33 9.38 12.43
N TRP A 124 -2.12 8.23 13.04
CA TRP A 124 -3.16 7.57 13.86
C TRP A 124 -3.19 8.04 15.31
N GLN A 125 -2.05 8.41 15.87
CA GLN A 125 -1.96 8.80 17.28
C GLN A 125 -2.07 10.31 17.52
N GLU A 126 -1.74 11.12 16.52
CA GLU A 126 -1.75 12.56 16.68
C GLU A 126 -2.69 13.28 15.71
N TRP A 127 -2.61 12.97 14.41
CA TRP A 127 -3.40 13.72 13.42
C TRP A 127 -4.89 13.41 13.48
N PHE A 128 -5.29 12.14 13.45
CA PHE A 128 -6.70 11.78 13.50
C PHE A 128 -7.38 12.17 14.82
N PRO A 129 -6.72 12.06 16.00
CA PRO A 129 -7.33 12.56 17.24
C PRO A 129 -7.47 14.07 17.33
N THR A 130 -6.75 14.84 16.52
CA THR A 130 -6.78 16.30 16.52
C THR A 130 -7.40 16.85 15.26
N GLU A 131 -6.63 17.13 14.24
CA GLU A 131 -7.09 17.69 12.96
C GLU A 131 -8.08 16.78 12.25
N GLY A 132 -7.83 15.49 12.29
CA GLY A 132 -8.67 14.49 11.65
C GLY A 132 -10.03 14.26 12.30
N LYS A 133 -10.31 14.83 13.47
CA LYS A 133 -11.62 14.72 14.09
C LYS A 133 -12.73 15.28 13.21
N LYS A 134 -12.41 16.28 12.41
CA LYS A 134 -13.35 16.91 11.49
C LYS A 134 -13.55 16.10 10.20
N ARG A 135 -12.63 15.21 9.93
CA ARG A 135 -12.60 14.41 8.70
C ARG A 135 -12.23 12.98 9.08
N GLN A 136 -13.21 12.15 9.33
CA GLN A 136 -12.99 10.78 9.78
C GLN A 136 -12.62 9.85 8.63
N ALA A 137 -11.74 8.86 8.90
CA ALA A 137 -11.48 7.77 7.97
C ALA A 137 -12.77 6.99 7.71
N ASN A 138 -12.99 6.56 6.46
CA ASN A 138 -14.22 5.81 6.14
C ASN A 138 -14.14 4.33 6.55
N GLY A 139 -12.97 3.85 6.98
CA GLY A 139 -12.80 2.49 7.48
C GLY A 139 -12.66 1.41 6.41
N MET A 140 -12.65 1.76 5.12
CA MET A 140 -12.58 0.75 4.06
C MET A 140 -11.17 0.18 3.91
N ALA A 141 -10.18 1.03 3.72
CA ALA A 141 -8.81 0.60 3.55
C ALA A 141 -7.85 1.77 3.76
N THR A 142 -6.59 1.44 4.06
CA THR A 142 -5.50 2.40 4.13
C THR A 142 -4.44 1.94 3.15
N LEU A 143 -3.90 2.87 2.37
CA LEU A 143 -2.84 2.58 1.42
C LEU A 143 -1.51 3.11 1.92
N GLU A 144 -0.46 2.30 1.81
CA GLU A 144 0.91 2.76 1.87
C GLU A 144 1.39 2.93 0.43
N VAL A 145 2.06 4.04 0.16
CA VAL A 145 2.48 4.39 -1.19
C VAL A 145 3.98 4.55 -1.23
N TYR A 146 4.62 3.83 -2.14
CA TYR A 146 6.07 3.83 -2.27
C TYR A 146 6.46 4.50 -3.58
N SER A 147 7.59 5.20 -3.57
CA SER A 147 8.15 5.81 -4.77
C SER A 147 9.25 4.94 -5.38
N ALA A 148 9.66 5.30 -6.60
CA ALA A 148 10.85 4.71 -7.21
C ALA A 148 12.11 5.26 -6.52
N GLY A 149 13.22 4.54 -6.64
CA GLY A 149 14.50 4.97 -6.08
C GLY A 149 14.97 4.06 -4.97
N ASP A 150 16.00 4.52 -4.26
CA ASP A 150 16.63 3.76 -3.19
C ASP A 150 15.86 3.94 -1.87
N PRO A 151 15.22 2.87 -1.33
CA PRO A 151 14.49 2.97 -0.08
C PRO A 151 15.35 3.34 1.14
N GLN A 152 16.66 3.23 1.03
CA GLN A 152 17.57 3.59 2.12
C GLN A 152 18.05 5.05 2.04
N SER A 153 17.68 5.75 0.95
CA SER A 153 18.05 7.17 0.79
C SER A 153 17.35 8.07 1.80
N PRO A 154 18.03 9.09 2.33
CA PRO A 154 17.38 10.09 3.17
C PRO A 154 16.35 10.93 2.41
N ASP A 155 16.36 10.91 1.09
CA ASP A 155 15.41 11.63 0.23
C ASP A 155 14.29 10.73 -0.30
N TYR A 156 14.24 9.47 0.11
CA TYR A 156 13.19 8.55 -0.36
C TYR A 156 11.81 9.02 0.09
N GLU A 157 10.89 9.08 -0.85
CA GLU A 157 9.51 9.52 -0.58
C GLU A 157 8.59 8.33 -0.39
N SER A 158 7.79 8.38 0.66
CA SER A 158 6.73 7.41 0.90
C SER A 158 5.52 8.13 1.48
N GLY A 159 4.39 7.45 1.52
CA GLY A 159 3.17 8.08 1.96
C GLY A 159 2.12 7.12 2.49
N ILE A 160 1.11 7.69 3.11
CA ILE A 160 -0.08 6.98 3.60
C ILE A 160 -1.29 7.73 3.06
N TRP A 161 -2.19 7.01 2.40
CA TRP A 161 -3.44 7.56 1.90
C TRP A 161 -4.60 6.95 2.67
N VAL A 162 -5.46 7.79 3.24
CA VAL A 162 -6.61 7.35 4.02
C VAL A 162 -7.88 7.91 3.38
N PRO A 163 -8.81 7.05 2.96
CA PRO A 163 -10.08 7.53 2.41
C PRO A 163 -10.96 8.06 3.54
N LEU A 164 -11.60 9.19 3.28
CA LEU A 164 -12.35 9.93 4.27
C LEU A 164 -13.86 9.70 4.10
N LYS A 165 -14.59 9.82 5.21
CA LYS A 165 -16.05 9.83 5.17
C LYS A 165 -16.53 11.07 4.42
N GLU A 166 -17.66 10.94 3.77
CA GLU A 166 -18.36 12.09 3.20
C GLU A 166 -18.80 13.04 4.33
N VAL A 167 -18.69 14.32 4.03
CA VAL A 167 -19.08 15.36 4.97
C VAL A 167 -20.53 15.75 4.75
#